data_dda607490e43fe205b23b5fd276760f9
#
_entry.id   dda607490e43fe205b23b5fd276760f9
#
_cell.length_a   1.000
_cell.length_b   1.000
_cell.length_c   1.000
_cell.angle_alpha   90.00
_cell.angle_beta   90.00
_cell.angle_gamma   90.00
#
_symmetry.space_group_name_H-M   'P 1'
#
loop_
_entity.id
_entity.type
_entity.pdbx_description
1 polymer ?
#
loop_
_entity_poly.entity_id
_entity_poly.type
_entity_poly.pdbx_seq_one_letter_code
_entity_poly.pdbx_strand_id
1 'polypeptide(L)'
;MASDPGLRNGNEAVRLAERACQQTQYKEVVPIRTLAAAYAEAGRFDDAVVTIQKVRAMALAQGQDEFAALDEQLLALFKSGRAYHQEAKPAP
;
A
#
# COMPACT_ATOMS: atom_id res chain seq x y z
N MET A 1 24.94 12.33 -4.69
CA MET A 1 24.19 11.94 -4.76
C MET A 1 23.28 11.85 -4.05
N ALA A 2 22.62 12.27 -4.12
CA ALA A 2 21.67 12.31 -3.37
C ALA A 2 20.74 11.32 -3.65
N SER A 3 20.42 10.56 -2.79
CA SER A 3 19.39 9.66 -3.00
C SER A 3 18.12 10.40 -2.95
N ASP A 4 17.14 9.89 -3.61
CA ASP A 4 15.80 10.40 -3.57
C ASP A 4 15.25 10.13 -2.16
N PRO A 5 14.99 11.15 -1.38
CA PRO A 5 14.52 10.92 -0.02
C PRO A 5 13.20 10.14 0.02
N GLY A 6 12.32 10.37 -0.94
CA GLY A 6 11.07 9.65 -0.96
C GLY A 6 11.26 8.17 -1.19
N LEU A 7 12.15 7.83 -2.11
CA LEU A 7 12.43 6.45 -2.40
C LEU A 7 13.07 5.75 -1.23
N ARG A 8 13.98 6.44 -0.55
CA ARG A 8 14.62 5.88 0.61
C ARG A 8 13.63 5.62 1.71
N ASN A 9 12.72 6.57 1.95
CA ASN A 9 11.70 6.40 2.95
C ASN A 9 10.75 5.27 2.57
N GLY A 10 10.50 5.11 1.29
CA GLY A 10 9.65 4.03 0.84
C GLY A 10 10.24 2.67 1.14
N ASN A 11 11.53 2.50 0.90
CA ASN A 11 12.17 1.22 1.19
C ASN A 11 12.15 0.90 2.67
N GLU A 12 12.34 1.91 3.50
CA GLU A 12 12.26 1.70 4.92
C GLU A 12 10.85 1.38 5.36
N ALA A 13 9.87 2.03 4.76
CA ALA A 13 8.49 1.75 5.07
C ALA A 13 8.12 0.32 4.68
N VAL A 14 8.67 -0.18 3.57
CA VAL A 14 8.43 -1.56 3.18
C VAL A 14 8.94 -2.51 4.25
N ARG A 15 10.16 -2.27 4.74
CA ARG A 15 10.72 -3.16 5.76
C ARG A 15 9.89 -3.16 7.03
N LEU A 16 9.46 -1.98 7.46
CA LEU A 16 8.66 -1.90 8.67
C LEU A 16 7.29 -2.55 8.49
N ALA A 17 6.69 -2.34 7.33
CA ALA A 17 5.39 -2.94 7.04
C ALA A 17 5.49 -4.45 6.94
N GLU A 18 6.56 -4.95 6.34
CA GLU A 18 6.76 -6.39 6.26
C GLU A 18 6.87 -7.00 7.64
N ARG A 19 7.59 -6.31 8.53
CA ARG A 19 7.72 -6.80 9.88
C ARG A 19 6.37 -6.86 10.58
N ALA A 20 5.56 -5.81 10.40
CA ALA A 20 4.24 -5.80 11.00
C ALA A 20 3.38 -6.93 10.45
N CYS A 21 3.48 -7.19 9.15
CA CYS A 21 2.74 -8.30 8.56
C CYS A 21 3.18 -9.64 9.13
N GLN A 22 4.48 -9.80 9.33
CA GLN A 22 4.99 -11.03 9.89
C GLN A 22 4.51 -11.25 11.31
N GLN A 23 4.41 -10.18 12.07
CA GLN A 23 3.94 -10.28 13.45
C GLN A 23 2.51 -10.76 13.52
N THR A 24 1.71 -10.45 12.53
CA THR A 24 0.33 -10.91 12.49
C THR A 24 0.17 -12.11 11.57
N GLN A 25 1.27 -12.64 11.07
CA GLN A 25 1.28 -13.80 10.17
C GLN A 25 0.44 -13.53 8.92
N TYR A 26 0.43 -12.27 8.48
CA TYR A 26 -0.31 -11.85 7.28
C TYR A 26 -1.79 -12.16 7.39
N LYS A 27 -2.32 -12.15 8.62
CA LYS A 27 -3.75 -12.40 8.81
C LYS A 27 -4.55 -11.13 9.00
N GLU A 28 -3.88 -10.02 9.29
CA GLU A 28 -4.58 -8.76 9.49
C GLU A 28 -4.51 -7.93 8.23
N VAL A 29 -5.64 -7.33 7.89
CA VAL A 29 -5.73 -6.56 6.64
C VAL A 29 -4.92 -5.27 6.71
N VAL A 30 -4.95 -4.59 7.84
CA VAL A 30 -4.35 -3.27 7.93
C VAL A 30 -2.85 -3.27 7.67
N PRO A 31 -2.06 -4.16 8.30
CA PRO A 31 -0.63 -4.15 7.99
C PRO A 31 -0.34 -4.47 6.52
N ILE A 32 -1.14 -5.34 5.91
CA ILE A 32 -0.91 -5.70 4.53
C ILE A 32 -1.25 -4.52 3.61
N ARG A 33 -2.31 -3.78 3.94
CA ARG A 33 -2.63 -2.58 3.17
C ARG A 33 -1.51 -1.55 3.28
N THR A 34 -0.97 -1.40 4.48
CA THR A 34 0.16 -0.51 4.69
C THR A 34 1.36 -0.96 3.86
N LEU A 35 1.58 -2.26 3.76
CA LEU A 35 2.66 -2.78 2.95
C LEU A 35 2.46 -2.45 1.48
N ALA A 36 1.23 -2.55 0.98
CA ALA A 36 0.95 -2.19 -0.40
C ALA A 36 1.28 -0.72 -0.66
N ALA A 37 0.88 0.14 0.25
CA ALA A 37 1.17 1.56 0.12
C ALA A 37 2.67 1.82 0.18
N ALA A 38 3.38 1.09 1.02
CA ALA A 38 4.83 1.24 1.12
C ALA A 38 5.52 0.81 -0.16
N TYR A 39 5.05 -0.27 -0.79
CA TYR A 39 5.60 -0.67 -2.08
C TYR A 39 5.44 0.43 -3.10
N ALA A 40 4.28 1.05 -3.16
CA ALA A 40 4.04 2.13 -4.12
C ALA A 40 4.96 3.32 -3.82
N GLU A 41 5.15 3.63 -2.55
CA GLU A 41 6.03 4.72 -2.16
C GLU A 41 7.46 4.44 -2.58
N ALA A 42 7.84 3.19 -2.60
CA ALA A 42 9.18 2.78 -3.02
C ALA A 42 9.30 2.63 -4.53
N GLY A 43 8.24 2.92 -5.27
CA GLY A 43 8.26 2.78 -6.71
C GLY A 43 8.03 1.36 -7.19
N ARG A 44 7.68 0.45 -6.29
CA ARG A 44 7.47 -0.95 -6.64
C ARG A 44 5.98 -1.18 -6.87
N PHE A 45 5.50 -0.64 -7.99
CA PHE A 45 4.06 -0.63 -8.24
C PHE A 45 3.51 -2.01 -8.58
N ASP A 46 4.31 -2.88 -9.17
CA ASP A 46 3.85 -4.24 -9.43
C ASP A 46 3.57 -4.96 -8.13
N ASP A 47 4.47 -4.81 -7.17
CA ASP A 47 4.26 -5.42 -5.86
C ASP A 47 3.08 -4.80 -5.14
N ALA A 48 2.93 -3.49 -5.30
CA ALA A 48 1.80 -2.80 -4.67
C ALA A 48 0.47 -3.31 -5.22
N VAL A 49 0.40 -3.49 -6.53
CA VAL A 49 -0.83 -3.97 -7.16
C VAL A 49 -1.19 -5.36 -6.66
N VAL A 50 -0.21 -6.27 -6.66
CA VAL A 50 -0.48 -7.62 -6.21
C VAL A 50 -0.91 -7.64 -4.75
N THR A 51 -0.24 -6.83 -3.93
CA THR A 51 -0.53 -6.82 -2.51
C THR A 51 -1.91 -6.23 -2.23
N ILE A 52 -2.28 -5.14 -2.91
CA ILE A 52 -3.57 -4.52 -2.63
C ILE A 52 -4.71 -5.39 -3.16
N GLN A 53 -4.49 -6.18 -4.20
CA GLN A 53 -5.51 -7.11 -4.66
C GLN A 53 -5.78 -8.17 -3.61
N LYS A 54 -4.71 -8.63 -2.95
CA LYS A 54 -4.88 -9.60 -1.87
C LYS A 54 -5.65 -8.97 -0.71
N VAL A 55 -5.33 -7.74 -0.36
CA VAL A 55 -6.01 -7.05 0.72
C VAL A 55 -7.49 -6.89 0.41
N ARG A 56 -7.80 -6.53 -0.83
CA ARG A 56 -9.19 -6.36 -1.22
C ARG A 56 -9.97 -7.67 -1.08
N ALA A 57 -9.37 -8.76 -1.51
CA ALA A 57 -10.02 -10.06 -1.39
C ALA A 57 -10.25 -10.41 0.08
N MET A 58 -9.27 -10.11 0.93
CA MET A 58 -9.42 -10.38 2.36
C MET A 58 -10.52 -9.53 2.97
N ALA A 59 -10.59 -8.26 2.59
CA ALA A 59 -11.61 -7.37 3.12
C ALA A 59 -12.99 -7.83 2.71
N LEU A 60 -13.16 -8.25 1.47
CA LEU A 60 -14.44 -8.76 1.02
C LEU A 60 -14.82 -10.03 1.78
N ALA A 61 -13.86 -10.91 1.99
CA ALA A 61 -14.13 -12.15 2.72
C ALA A 61 -14.54 -11.89 4.16
N GLN A 62 -14.09 -10.77 4.73
CA GLN A 62 -14.41 -10.42 6.10
C GLN A 62 -15.63 -9.49 6.18
N GLY A 63 -16.29 -9.25 5.07
CA GLY A 63 -17.47 -8.40 5.07
C GLY A 63 -17.16 -6.92 5.21
N GLN A 64 -15.93 -6.50 4.94
CA GLN A 64 -15.53 -5.12 5.09
C GLN A 64 -15.61 -4.43 3.75
N ASP A 65 -16.83 -4.22 3.28
CA ASP A 65 -17.05 -3.71 1.92
C ASP A 65 -16.50 -2.30 1.74
N GLU A 66 -16.57 -1.47 2.78
CA GLU A 66 -16.06 -0.12 2.68
C GLU A 66 -14.55 -0.11 2.47
N PHE A 67 -13.86 -0.99 3.17
CA PHE A 67 -12.43 -1.07 3.00
C PHE A 67 -12.08 -1.68 1.65
N ALA A 68 -12.89 -2.60 1.16
CA ALA A 68 -12.65 -3.15 -0.17
C ALA A 68 -12.81 -2.07 -1.23
N ALA A 69 -13.74 -1.15 -1.05
CA ALA A 69 -13.91 -0.04 -1.98
C ALA A 69 -12.68 0.87 -1.96
N LEU A 70 -12.13 1.13 -0.78
CA LEU A 70 -10.90 1.89 -0.68
C LEU A 70 -9.77 1.17 -1.39
N ASP A 71 -9.69 -0.14 -1.21
CA ASP A 71 -8.65 -0.92 -1.84
C ASP A 71 -8.75 -0.88 -3.35
N GLU A 72 -9.96 -0.80 -3.89
CA GLU A 72 -10.12 -0.65 -5.32
C GLU A 72 -9.59 0.68 -5.81
N GLN A 73 -9.80 1.73 -5.04
CA GLN A 73 -9.26 3.03 -5.41
C GLN A 73 -7.74 3.01 -5.38
N LEU A 74 -7.18 2.36 -4.36
CA LEU A 74 -5.74 2.24 -4.28
C LEU A 74 -5.18 1.40 -5.42
N LEU A 75 -5.90 0.36 -5.79
CA LEU A 75 -5.48 -0.48 -6.90
C LEU A 75 -5.40 0.34 -8.19
N ALA A 76 -6.41 1.14 -8.46
CA ALA A 76 -6.40 1.97 -9.66
C ALA A 76 -5.24 2.96 -9.62
N LEU A 77 -4.99 3.53 -8.45
CA LEU A 77 -3.92 4.49 -8.28
C LEU A 77 -2.57 3.82 -8.55
N PHE A 78 -2.36 2.65 -7.99
CA PHE A 78 -1.09 1.94 -8.15
C PHE A 78 -0.90 1.48 -9.60
N LYS A 79 -1.96 1.07 -10.27
CA LYS A 79 -1.86 0.67 -11.66
C LYS A 79 -1.46 1.83 -12.55
N SER A 80 -1.79 3.05 -12.14
CA SER A 80 -1.40 4.21 -12.91
C SER A 80 -0.01 4.70 -12.55
N GLY A 81 0.69 3.98 -11.66
CA GLY A 81 2.05 4.34 -11.29
C GLY A 81 2.11 5.46 -10.28
N ARG A 82 1.10 5.56 -9.43
CA ARG A 82 1.05 6.60 -8.43
C ARG A 82 0.99 6.02 -7.05
N ALA A 83 1.65 6.69 -6.12
CA ALA A 83 1.58 6.33 -4.72
C ALA A 83 0.43 7.08 -4.07
N TYR A 84 -0.11 6.50 -3.00
CA TYR A 84 -1.16 7.14 -2.27
C TYR A 84 -0.54 8.07 -1.23
N HIS A 85 -0.92 9.33 -1.27
CA HIS A 85 -0.47 10.30 -0.31
C HIS A 85 -1.67 10.95 0.33
N GLN A 86 -1.59 11.13 1.63
CA GLN A 86 -2.67 11.79 2.32
C GLN A 86 -2.53 13.27 2.35
N GLU A 87 -1.39 13.80 2.01
CA GLU A 87 -1.27 15.22 2.09
C GLU A 87 -2.17 15.88 1.10
N ALA A 88 -2.55 17.07 1.39
CA ALA A 88 -3.47 17.78 0.57
C ALA A 88 -2.89 18.00 -0.80
N LYS A 89 -3.76 17.88 -1.80
CA LYS A 89 -3.33 18.15 -3.06
C LYS A 89 -3.18 19.55 -3.26
N PRO A 90 -2.21 20.01 -3.96
CA PRO A 90 -2.10 21.41 -4.27
C PRO A 90 -3.29 21.85 -5.06
N ALA A 91 -3.72 23.04 -4.81
CA ALA A 91 -4.83 23.55 -5.55
C ALA A 91 -4.44 23.69 -6.98
N PRO A 92 -5.34 23.47 -7.87
CA PRO A 92 -5.05 23.66 -9.28
C PRO A 92 -4.81 25.09 -9.62
#